data_79b838fdb197a522912969088fa38d71
#
_entry.id   79b838fdb197a522912969088fa38d71
#
_cell.length_a   1.000
_cell.length_b   1.000
_cell.length_c   1.000
_cell.angle_alpha   90.00
_cell.angle_beta   90.00
_cell.angle_gamma   90.00
#
_symmetry.space_group_name_H-M   'P 1'
#
loop_
_entity.id
_entity.type
_entity.pdbx_description
1 polymer ?
#
loop_
_entity_poly.entity_id
_entity_poly.type
_entity_poly.pdbx_seq_one_letter_code
_entity_poly.pdbx_strand_id
1 'polypeptide(L)'
;MRKIEEQMNMAIRSRKNWAGSNTTVQCFKENGVTTEVNGLLHGNCIAWFDTASNDFNISSAGWETVTTKSRLNAILEEFASGSRVIQRNFEWFLSDFGTLKPFVDGMKV
;
A
#
# COMPACT_ATOMS: atom_id res chain seq x y z
N MET A 1 -5.43 -11.51 7.67
CA MET A 1 -4.42 -10.42 7.64
C MET A 1 -3.40 -10.67 8.74
N ARG A 2 -2.11 -10.49 8.46
CA ARG A 2 -1.05 -10.68 9.44
C ARG A 2 -1.04 -9.53 10.45
N LYS A 3 -0.57 -9.81 11.66
CA LYS A 3 -0.51 -8.80 12.73
C LYS A 3 0.30 -7.56 12.33
N ILE A 4 1.44 -7.74 11.66
CA ILE A 4 2.25 -6.62 11.18
C ILE A 4 1.47 -5.74 10.18
N GLU A 5 0.59 -6.37 9.38
CA GLU A 5 -0.25 -5.65 8.42
C GLU A 5 -1.37 -4.88 9.11
N GLU A 6 -1.93 -5.42 10.17
CA GLU A 6 -2.91 -4.69 10.99
C GLU A 6 -2.27 -3.46 11.64
N GLN A 7 -1.05 -3.61 12.15
CA GLN A 7 -0.31 -2.50 12.75
C GLN A 7 0.06 -1.44 11.72
N MET A 8 0.50 -1.88 10.54
CA MET A 8 0.79 -0.98 9.41
C MET A 8 -0.46 -0.17 9.03
N ASN A 9 -1.59 -0.84 8.85
CA ASN A 9 -2.83 -0.17 8.48
C ASN A 9 -3.32 0.81 9.54
N MET A 10 -3.14 0.45 10.81
CA MET A 10 -3.49 1.36 11.91
C MET A 10 -2.61 2.63 11.86
N ALA A 11 -1.33 2.49 11.60
CA ALA A 11 -0.41 3.62 11.48
C ALA A 11 -0.78 4.51 10.28
N ILE A 12 -1.13 3.91 9.14
CA ILE A 12 -1.57 4.65 7.96
C ILE A 12 -2.84 5.45 8.28
N ARG A 13 -3.83 4.79 8.86
CA ARG A 13 -5.11 5.43 9.21
C ARG A 13 -4.92 6.57 10.20
N SER A 14 -4.05 6.37 11.18
CA SER A 14 -3.77 7.35 12.24
C SER A 14 -2.76 8.42 11.82
N ARG A 15 -2.17 8.28 10.63
CA ARG A 15 -1.14 9.19 10.10
C ARG A 15 0.01 9.33 11.08
N LYS A 16 0.56 8.19 11.52
CA LYS A 16 1.66 8.14 12.49
C LYS A 16 2.83 7.36 11.91
N ASN A 17 4.04 7.83 12.21
CA ASN A 17 5.24 7.06 11.91
C ASN A 17 5.24 5.79 12.72
N TRP A 18 5.61 4.68 12.07
CA TRP A 18 5.66 3.37 12.71
C TRP A 18 6.68 2.49 11.99
N ALA A 19 7.31 1.60 12.71
CA ALA A 19 8.25 0.63 12.15
C ALA A 19 8.04 -0.74 12.77
N GLY A 20 7.84 -1.74 11.92
CA GLY A 20 7.87 -3.15 12.29
C GLY A 20 9.22 -3.76 11.87
N SER A 21 9.27 -5.11 11.70
CA SER A 21 10.52 -5.78 11.34
C SER A 21 11.01 -5.43 9.92
N ASN A 22 10.11 -5.50 8.94
CA ASN A 22 10.45 -5.20 7.54
C ASN A 22 9.50 -4.17 6.90
N THR A 23 8.60 -3.62 7.67
CA THR A 23 7.53 -2.74 7.18
C THR A 23 7.54 -1.45 7.98
N THR A 24 7.40 -0.33 7.28
CA THR A 24 7.49 1.00 7.89
C THR A 24 6.38 1.87 7.34
N VAL A 25 5.88 2.78 8.16
CA VAL A 25 4.99 3.86 7.74
C VAL A 25 5.67 5.19 8.04
N GLN A 26 5.81 6.01 7.01
CA GLN A 26 6.41 7.34 7.11
C GLN A 26 5.40 8.40 6.75
N CYS A 27 5.27 9.40 7.61
CA CYS A 27 4.36 10.51 7.39
C CYS A 27 5.17 11.78 7.16
N PHE A 28 4.75 12.55 6.18
CA PHE A 28 5.37 13.82 5.82
C PHE A 28 4.44 14.96 6.20
N LYS A 29 4.99 15.99 6.79
CA LYS A 29 4.22 17.14 7.26
C LYS A 29 4.69 18.42 6.59
N GLU A 30 3.73 19.32 6.38
CA GLU A 30 3.99 20.67 5.92
C GLU A 30 3.20 21.61 6.82
N ASN A 31 3.88 22.57 7.46
CA ASN A 31 3.27 23.49 8.42
C ASN A 31 2.47 22.77 9.51
N GLY A 32 2.99 21.64 10.02
CA GLY A 32 2.36 20.86 11.08
C GLY A 32 1.21 19.97 10.65
N VAL A 33 0.86 19.94 9.36
CA VAL A 33 -0.22 19.13 8.80
C VAL A 33 0.38 17.98 8.00
N THR A 34 -0.09 16.75 8.24
CA THR A 34 0.35 15.59 7.46
C THR A 34 -0.18 15.71 6.03
N THR A 35 0.70 15.72 5.04
CA THR A 35 0.36 15.87 3.63
C THR A 35 0.45 14.55 2.87
N GLU A 36 1.33 13.64 3.29
CA GLU A 36 1.55 12.36 2.63
C GLU A 36 1.86 11.28 3.64
N VAL A 37 1.36 10.08 3.39
CA VAL A 37 1.63 8.90 4.22
C VAL A 37 2.12 7.78 3.30
N ASN A 38 3.30 7.24 3.58
CA ASN A 38 3.91 6.19 2.76
C ASN A 38 4.02 4.89 3.54
N GLY A 39 3.66 3.79 2.87
CA GLY A 39 3.93 2.44 3.35
C GLY A 39 5.16 1.88 2.64
N LEU A 40 6.12 1.37 3.40
CA LEU A 40 7.38 0.86 2.87
C LEU A 40 7.59 -0.60 3.28
N LEU A 41 8.17 -1.38 2.37
CA LEU A 41 8.62 -2.74 2.65
C LEU A 41 10.11 -2.81 2.35
N HIS A 42 10.91 -3.24 3.33
CA HIS A 42 12.37 -3.23 3.24
C HIS A 42 12.94 -1.87 2.79
N GLY A 43 12.33 -0.79 3.27
CA GLY A 43 12.73 0.56 2.90
C GLY A 43 12.27 1.05 1.53
N ASN A 44 11.55 0.23 0.78
CA ASN A 44 11.04 0.59 -0.55
C ASN A 44 9.58 0.96 -0.47
N CYS A 45 9.21 2.10 -1.01
CA CYS A 45 7.83 2.59 -0.97
C CYS A 45 6.92 1.74 -1.87
N ILE A 46 5.89 1.12 -1.29
CA ILE A 46 4.92 0.31 -2.03
C ILE A 46 3.54 0.96 -2.08
N ALA A 47 3.27 1.96 -1.26
CA ALA A 47 2.02 2.71 -1.28
C ALA A 47 2.25 4.12 -0.77
N TRP A 48 1.62 5.11 -1.42
CA TRP A 48 1.68 6.48 -0.95
C TRP A 48 0.32 7.14 -1.07
N PHE A 49 -0.09 7.77 0.03
CA PHE A 49 -1.40 8.38 0.20
C PHE A 49 -1.26 9.89 0.21
N ASP A 50 -2.10 10.56 -0.57
CA ASP A 50 -2.26 12.00 -0.53
C ASP A 50 -3.39 12.30 0.47
N THR A 51 -3.09 13.00 1.57
CA THR A 51 -4.09 13.23 2.61
C THR A 51 -5.14 14.27 2.21
N ALA A 52 -4.84 15.13 1.24
CA ALA A 52 -5.80 16.14 0.78
C ALA A 52 -6.92 15.52 -0.05
N SER A 53 -6.58 14.58 -0.94
CA SER A 53 -7.55 13.92 -1.84
C SER A 53 -8.04 12.57 -1.33
N ASN A 54 -7.32 11.95 -0.39
CA ASN A 54 -7.48 10.56 0.05
C ASN A 54 -7.20 9.54 -1.08
N ASP A 55 -6.57 9.99 -2.15
CA ASP A 55 -6.13 9.09 -3.21
C ASP A 55 -4.82 8.41 -2.82
N PHE A 56 -4.59 7.22 -3.35
CA PHE A 56 -3.30 6.59 -3.14
C PHE A 56 -2.87 5.79 -4.37
N ASN A 57 -1.55 5.60 -4.46
CA ASN A 57 -0.90 4.85 -5.51
C ASN A 57 -0.19 3.65 -4.90
N ILE A 58 -0.03 2.59 -5.68
CA ILE A 58 0.64 1.37 -5.25
C ILE A 58 1.76 1.00 -6.21
N SER A 59 2.76 0.26 -5.69
CA SER A 59 3.92 -0.17 -6.46
C SER A 59 4.47 -1.46 -5.86
N SER A 60 5.04 -2.33 -6.72
CA SER A 60 5.83 -3.46 -6.24
C SER A 60 7.24 -3.03 -5.83
N ALA A 61 7.63 -1.81 -6.16
CA ALA A 61 8.99 -1.30 -6.01
C ALA A 61 10.03 -2.18 -6.72
N GLY A 62 9.59 -2.89 -7.77
CA GLY A 62 10.43 -3.83 -8.51
C GLY A 62 10.53 -5.23 -7.90
N TRP A 63 9.82 -5.50 -6.80
CA TRP A 63 9.87 -6.78 -6.08
C TRP A 63 8.49 -7.44 -6.05
N GLU A 64 8.19 -8.22 -7.09
CA GLU A 64 6.90 -8.95 -7.16
C GLU A 64 6.99 -10.25 -6.36
N THR A 65 7.05 -10.11 -5.04
CA THR A 65 7.15 -11.23 -4.10
C THR A 65 5.83 -11.50 -3.39
N VAL A 66 5.72 -12.67 -2.76
CA VAL A 66 4.57 -13.03 -1.92
C VAL A 66 4.37 -12.01 -0.80
N THR A 67 5.45 -11.56 -0.18
CA THR A 67 5.38 -10.58 0.92
C THR A 67 4.88 -9.23 0.42
N THR A 68 5.39 -8.74 -0.72
CA THR A 68 4.92 -7.48 -1.31
C THR A 68 3.43 -7.55 -1.62
N LYS A 69 2.99 -8.64 -2.25
CA LYS A 69 1.57 -8.85 -2.57
C LYS A 69 0.71 -8.89 -1.31
N SER A 70 1.18 -9.56 -0.27
CA SER A 70 0.47 -9.63 1.02
C SER A 70 0.28 -8.24 1.62
N ARG A 71 1.34 -7.41 1.65
CA ARG A 71 1.27 -6.04 2.18
C ARG A 71 0.33 -5.17 1.37
N LEU A 72 0.43 -5.23 0.03
CA LEU A 72 -0.45 -4.47 -0.86
C LEU A 72 -1.91 -4.88 -0.67
N ASN A 73 -2.20 -6.18 -0.59
CA ASN A 73 -3.56 -6.66 -0.39
C ASN A 73 -4.12 -6.27 0.98
N ALA A 74 -3.29 -6.19 2.02
CA ALA A 74 -3.72 -5.69 3.31
C ALA A 74 -4.13 -4.21 3.23
N ILE A 75 -3.36 -3.40 2.54
CA ILE A 75 -3.66 -1.98 2.32
C ILE A 75 -4.95 -1.83 1.50
N LEU A 76 -5.06 -2.59 0.41
CA LEU A 76 -6.25 -2.53 -0.45
C LEU A 76 -7.51 -2.98 0.28
N GLU A 77 -7.43 -4.03 1.09
CA GLU A 77 -8.57 -4.52 1.87
C GLU A 77 -9.13 -3.43 2.79
N GLU A 78 -8.26 -2.62 3.37
CA GLU A 78 -8.67 -1.58 4.31
C GLU A 78 -9.10 -0.28 3.61
N PHE A 79 -8.37 0.15 2.58
CA PHE A 79 -8.51 1.49 2.01
C PHE A 79 -9.15 1.50 0.62
N ALA A 80 -9.27 0.36 -0.04
CA ALA A 80 -9.93 0.21 -1.35
C ALA A 80 -10.49 -1.21 -1.46
N SER A 81 -11.51 -1.51 -0.66
CA SER A 81 -11.99 -2.88 -0.41
C SER A 81 -12.50 -3.64 -1.64
N GLY A 82 -12.75 -2.95 -2.76
CA GLY A 82 -13.13 -3.62 -4.02
C GLY A 82 -11.94 -4.03 -4.88
N SER A 83 -10.72 -3.71 -4.45
CA SER A 83 -9.51 -3.92 -5.25
C SER A 83 -8.57 -4.92 -4.59
N ARG A 84 -7.87 -5.70 -5.42
CA ARG A 84 -6.96 -6.74 -4.96
C ARG A 84 -5.89 -7.02 -6.00
N VAL A 85 -4.65 -7.21 -5.56
CA VAL A 85 -3.57 -7.71 -6.42
C VAL A 85 -3.68 -9.23 -6.52
N ILE A 86 -3.75 -9.74 -7.74
CA ILE A 86 -3.77 -11.18 -8.01
C ILE A 86 -2.66 -11.52 -9.01
N GLN A 87 -2.30 -12.81 -9.03
CA GLN A 87 -1.26 -13.31 -9.93
C GLN A 87 -1.84 -14.42 -10.80
N ARG A 88 -1.62 -14.33 -12.12
CA ARG A 88 -2.00 -15.37 -13.08
C ARG A 88 -0.89 -15.54 -14.09
N ASN A 89 -0.46 -16.78 -14.35
CA ASN A 89 0.61 -17.08 -15.28
C ASN A 89 1.88 -16.24 -15.01
N PHE A 90 2.22 -16.09 -13.71
CA PHE A 90 3.38 -15.33 -13.23
C PHE A 90 3.29 -13.82 -13.44
N GLU A 91 2.14 -13.31 -13.90
CA GLU A 91 1.91 -11.87 -14.07
C GLU A 91 0.98 -11.34 -12.99
N TRP A 92 1.23 -10.11 -12.55
CA TRP A 92 0.38 -9.43 -11.58
C TRP A 92 -0.69 -8.60 -12.28
N PHE A 93 -1.89 -8.65 -11.70
CA PHE A 93 -3.03 -7.86 -12.12
C PHE A 93 -3.67 -7.20 -10.91
N LEU A 94 -4.31 -6.04 -11.14
CA LEU A 94 -5.22 -5.46 -10.17
C LEU A 94 -6.63 -5.89 -10.54
N SER A 95 -7.31 -6.59 -9.62
CA SER A 95 -8.73 -6.89 -9.75
C SER A 95 -9.49 -5.75 -9.09
N ASP A 96 -10.29 -5.03 -9.88
CA ASP A 96 -11.08 -3.89 -9.41
C ASP A 96 -12.55 -4.25 -9.61
N PHE A 97 -13.22 -4.63 -8.52
CA PHE A 97 -14.57 -5.17 -8.54
C PHE A 97 -14.77 -6.28 -9.59
N GLY A 98 -13.77 -7.15 -9.71
CA GLY A 98 -13.79 -8.29 -10.65
C GLY A 98 -13.27 -7.98 -12.04
N THR A 99 -13.01 -6.72 -12.37
CA THR A 99 -12.40 -6.34 -13.64
C THR A 99 -10.88 -6.37 -13.49
N LEU A 100 -10.20 -7.14 -14.35
CA LEU A 100 -8.76 -7.28 -14.31
C LEU A 100 -8.08 -6.18 -15.14
N LYS A 101 -7.06 -5.56 -14.51
CA LYS A 101 -6.18 -4.60 -15.17
C LYS A 101 -4.75 -5.06 -14.97
N PRO A 102 -3.84 -4.85 -15.93
CA PRO A 102 -2.43 -5.10 -15.66
C PRO A 102 -1.96 -4.29 -14.46
N PHE A 103 -1.17 -4.92 -13.58
CA PHE A 103 -0.54 -4.21 -12.49
C PHE A 103 0.61 -3.37 -13.04
N VAL A 104 0.61 -2.09 -12.73
CA VAL A 104 1.66 -1.16 -13.15
C VAL A 104 2.16 -0.43 -11.91
N ASP A 105 3.48 -0.42 -11.71
CA ASP A 105 4.08 0.29 -10.58
C ASP A 105 3.74 1.77 -10.65
N GLY A 106 3.22 2.30 -9.54
CA GLY A 106 2.80 3.68 -9.45
C GLY A 106 1.34 3.92 -9.84
N MET A 107 0.59 2.87 -10.17
CA MET A 107 -0.81 3.03 -10.57
C MET A 107 -1.65 3.57 -9.41
N LYS A 108 -2.62 4.40 -9.76
CA LYS A 108 -3.58 4.94 -8.80
C LYS A 108 -4.70 3.92 -8.55
N VAL A 109 -5.11 3.86 -7.31
CA VAL A 109 -6.20 2.96 -6.90
C VAL A 109 -7.44 3.74 -6.49
#